data_be8a402495af664519a5a256ddcea2a4
#
_entry.id   be8a402495af664519a5a256ddcea2a4
#
_cell.length_a   1.000
_cell.length_b   1.000
_cell.length_c   1.000
_cell.angle_alpha   90.00
_cell.angle_beta   90.00
_cell.angle_gamma   90.00
#
_symmetry.space_group_name_H-M   'P 1'
#
loop_
_entity.id
_entity.type
_entity.pdbx_description
1 polymer ?
#
loop_
_entity_poly.entity_id
_entity_poly.type
_entity_poly.pdbx_seq_one_letter_code
_entity_poly.pdbx_strand_id
1 'polypeptide(L)'
;MTASRIMMVMKGDTLVYDANAFQLAEGSMLDELIKQLPGVRLESGGRITVNGHFVSSLLVNGKDFFNGDPKVALQNLPAYMVNKVKTYQKTPDDAYLTRSPDEKGPRMDDPWVLDVALKPQYAQSYIANAELAHSVYQSKPMLARLFGLRFSDKSRIALYATGNNVNMSGSPQTDSGNWEENMKKEGKTKMAEAGAFYFVENRNRNIRYQSTLKTGMDDADLERFTSATSFLPEANSSYTTSLEKRRNKNTYVNWSNGFIFALPKIYIRFSPSFSYSYDRKHWHYRSAEGNRLLGREGLDSIIVANDCGEDFLNLLSTQNLGRTHKWGTSGNADTRISLKDLHMNTLGLQAHYEYNHEREYDMQHYKLLTADGTANKRNRYDNRPGSSYMYRIIADYPIIDISRMRKISKLSFTYEPTLKSGIFEIQSDLYGYSG
;
A
#
# COMPACT_ATOMS: atom_id res chain seq x y z
N MET A 1 -44.15 -20.08 -15.57
CA MET A 1 -42.82 -20.54 -16.02
C MET A 1 -41.80 -19.66 -15.36
N THR A 2 -41.11 -20.15 -14.34
CA THR A 2 -39.94 -19.48 -13.73
C THR A 2 -38.75 -19.78 -14.60
N ALA A 3 -38.35 -18.82 -15.42
CA ALA A 3 -37.13 -18.95 -16.22
C ALA A 3 -35.93 -18.83 -15.25
N SER A 4 -35.19 -19.92 -15.06
CA SER A 4 -33.92 -19.85 -14.32
C SER A 4 -32.91 -19.09 -15.16
N ARG A 5 -32.39 -17.99 -14.59
CA ARG A 5 -31.34 -17.18 -15.24
C ARG A 5 -30.00 -17.87 -15.08
N ILE A 6 -29.25 -18.00 -16.16
CA ILE A 6 -27.89 -18.59 -16.12
C ILE A 6 -26.97 -17.61 -15.42
N MET A 7 -26.45 -18.03 -14.25
CA MET A 7 -25.60 -17.19 -13.41
C MET A 7 -24.20 -16.98 -13.98
N MET A 8 -23.66 -18.00 -14.68
CA MET A 8 -22.26 -18.04 -15.11
C MET A 8 -22.13 -18.79 -16.44
N VAL A 9 -21.35 -18.24 -17.37
CA VAL A 9 -21.05 -18.85 -18.67
C VAL A 9 -19.58 -18.66 -19.00
N MET A 10 -18.93 -19.73 -19.51
CA MET A 10 -17.60 -19.64 -20.10
C MET A 10 -17.72 -19.21 -21.55
N LYS A 11 -17.04 -18.14 -21.96
CA LYS A 11 -16.96 -17.65 -23.35
C LYS A 11 -15.50 -17.60 -23.78
N GLY A 12 -15.03 -18.64 -24.49
CA GLY A 12 -13.61 -18.83 -24.74
C GLY A 12 -12.85 -18.91 -23.40
N ASP A 13 -11.82 -18.09 -23.22
CA ASP A 13 -11.02 -18.03 -22.01
C ASP A 13 -11.55 -17.04 -20.95
N THR A 14 -12.76 -16.50 -21.19
CA THR A 14 -13.39 -15.52 -20.29
C THR A 14 -14.55 -16.14 -19.53
N LEU A 15 -14.50 -16.08 -18.21
CA LEU A 15 -15.61 -16.43 -17.35
C LEU A 15 -16.53 -15.20 -17.17
N VAL A 16 -17.80 -15.34 -17.51
CA VAL A 16 -18.79 -14.25 -17.51
C VAL A 16 -19.92 -14.56 -16.54
N TYR A 17 -20.12 -13.72 -15.55
CA TYR A 17 -21.25 -13.75 -14.62
C TYR A 17 -22.30 -12.73 -15.03
N ASP A 18 -23.58 -13.11 -15.00
CA ASP A 18 -24.70 -12.17 -15.16
C ASP A 18 -25.06 -11.57 -13.80
N ALA A 19 -24.74 -10.30 -13.56
CA ALA A 19 -25.00 -9.64 -12.29
C ALA A 19 -26.50 -9.63 -11.91
N ASN A 20 -27.38 -9.65 -12.91
CA ASN A 20 -28.82 -9.63 -12.65
C ASN A 20 -29.39 -11.00 -12.22
N ALA A 21 -28.58 -12.05 -12.22
CA ALA A 21 -28.98 -13.39 -11.75
C ALA A 21 -28.81 -13.54 -10.22
N PHE A 22 -28.17 -12.57 -9.55
CA PHE A 22 -27.92 -12.57 -8.11
C PHE A 22 -28.91 -11.67 -7.42
N GLN A 23 -29.46 -12.16 -6.29
CA GLN A 23 -30.36 -11.36 -5.44
C GLN A 23 -29.55 -10.59 -4.42
N LEU A 24 -29.61 -9.28 -4.52
CA LEU A 24 -28.92 -8.36 -3.62
C LEU A 24 -29.94 -7.47 -2.91
N ALA A 25 -29.62 -7.07 -1.68
CA ALA A 25 -30.41 -6.08 -0.96
C ALA A 25 -30.36 -4.72 -1.68
N GLU A 26 -31.39 -3.93 -1.52
CA GLU A 26 -31.39 -2.56 -2.03
C GLU A 26 -30.27 -1.75 -1.37
N GLY A 27 -29.51 -1.01 -2.18
CA GLY A 27 -28.33 -0.27 -1.70
C GLY A 27 -27.03 -1.07 -1.60
N SER A 28 -27.03 -2.37 -1.95
CA SER A 28 -25.81 -3.18 -2.00
C SER A 28 -24.73 -2.60 -2.91
N MET A 29 -23.49 -2.63 -2.45
CA MET A 29 -22.32 -2.22 -3.20
C MET A 29 -21.71 -3.40 -3.96
N LEU A 30 -20.70 -3.13 -4.78
CA LEU A 30 -20.04 -4.13 -5.63
C LEU A 30 -19.44 -5.29 -4.83
N ASP A 31 -18.94 -5.05 -3.63
CA ASP A 31 -18.36 -6.09 -2.77
C ASP A 31 -19.35 -7.19 -2.42
N GLU A 32 -20.62 -6.86 -2.17
CA GLU A 32 -21.67 -7.84 -1.89
C GLU A 32 -22.00 -8.70 -3.12
N LEU A 33 -21.98 -8.10 -4.32
CA LEU A 33 -22.12 -8.85 -5.55
C LEU A 33 -20.95 -9.82 -5.74
N ILE A 34 -19.72 -9.34 -5.57
CA ILE A 34 -18.50 -10.16 -5.76
C ILE A 34 -18.44 -11.35 -4.80
N LYS A 35 -18.87 -11.18 -3.54
CA LYS A 35 -18.97 -12.27 -2.56
C LYS A 35 -19.93 -13.39 -2.95
N GLN A 36 -20.93 -13.10 -3.76
CA GLN A 36 -21.92 -14.09 -4.21
C GLN A 36 -21.51 -14.83 -5.49
N LEU A 37 -20.46 -14.38 -6.21
CA LEU A 37 -20.05 -15.00 -7.47
C LEU A 37 -19.42 -16.38 -7.22
N PRO A 38 -19.88 -17.44 -7.90
CA PRO A 38 -19.31 -18.78 -7.77
C PRO A 38 -17.81 -18.82 -8.12
N GLY A 39 -16.99 -19.45 -7.26
CA GLY A 39 -15.54 -19.54 -7.45
C GLY A 39 -14.75 -18.28 -7.16
N VAL A 40 -15.40 -17.20 -6.77
CA VAL A 40 -14.75 -15.95 -6.37
C VAL A 40 -14.64 -15.91 -4.84
N ARG A 41 -13.47 -15.48 -4.35
CA ARG A 41 -13.26 -15.20 -2.93
C ARG A 41 -12.81 -13.76 -2.79
N LEU A 42 -13.51 -13.02 -1.95
CA LEU A 42 -13.16 -11.66 -1.53
C LEU A 42 -12.71 -11.72 -0.07
N GLU A 43 -11.43 -11.45 0.17
CA GLU A 43 -10.85 -11.40 1.51
C GLU A 43 -11.05 -10.00 2.14
N SER A 44 -10.95 -9.96 3.47
CA SER A 44 -10.96 -8.70 4.22
C SER A 44 -9.77 -7.85 3.76
N GLY A 45 -10.03 -6.71 3.14
CA GLY A 45 -8.99 -5.86 2.56
C GLY A 45 -9.11 -5.66 1.06
N GLY A 46 -10.00 -6.41 0.38
CA GLY A 46 -10.29 -6.24 -1.04
C GLY A 46 -9.48 -7.14 -1.97
N ARG A 47 -8.69 -8.07 -1.43
CA ARG A 47 -8.01 -9.09 -2.24
C ARG A 47 -9.04 -10.03 -2.87
N ILE A 48 -8.97 -10.19 -4.19
CA ILE A 48 -9.89 -11.04 -4.95
C ILE A 48 -9.11 -12.22 -5.53
N THR A 49 -9.66 -13.42 -5.38
CA THR A 49 -9.19 -14.61 -6.10
C THR A 49 -10.36 -15.23 -6.86
N VAL A 50 -10.09 -15.75 -8.05
CA VAL A 50 -11.08 -16.45 -8.88
C VAL A 50 -10.52 -17.81 -9.27
N ASN A 51 -11.21 -18.88 -8.86
CA ASN A 51 -10.77 -20.27 -9.04
C ASN A 51 -9.30 -20.52 -8.59
N GLY A 52 -8.88 -19.84 -7.49
CA GLY A 52 -7.52 -19.93 -6.96
C GLY A 52 -6.50 -18.96 -7.60
N HIS A 53 -6.85 -18.28 -8.70
CA HIS A 53 -5.97 -17.31 -9.33
C HIS A 53 -6.16 -15.93 -8.70
N PHE A 54 -5.05 -15.27 -8.36
CA PHE A 54 -5.06 -13.90 -7.86
C PHE A 54 -5.46 -12.90 -8.97
N VAL A 55 -6.42 -12.04 -8.68
CA VAL A 55 -6.82 -10.94 -9.56
C VAL A 55 -5.90 -9.75 -9.30
N SER A 56 -5.08 -9.41 -10.28
CA SER A 56 -4.10 -8.33 -10.18
C SER A 56 -4.72 -6.94 -10.23
N SER A 57 -5.84 -6.79 -10.95
CA SER A 57 -6.58 -5.52 -11.02
C SER A 57 -8.07 -5.69 -11.24
N LEU A 58 -8.84 -4.75 -10.67
CA LEU A 58 -10.27 -4.61 -10.92
C LEU A 58 -10.47 -3.52 -11.98
N LEU A 59 -11.11 -3.91 -13.08
CA LEU A 59 -11.44 -3.01 -14.18
C LEU A 59 -12.92 -2.62 -14.12
N VAL A 60 -13.24 -1.44 -14.62
CA VAL A 60 -14.62 -1.03 -14.88
C VAL A 60 -14.76 -0.68 -16.37
N ASN A 61 -15.60 -1.41 -17.09
CA ASN A 61 -15.73 -1.33 -18.56
C ASN A 61 -14.35 -1.48 -19.26
N GLY A 62 -13.55 -2.47 -18.85
CA GLY A 62 -12.26 -2.81 -19.45
C GLY A 62 -11.11 -1.85 -19.11
N LYS A 63 -11.29 -0.93 -18.16
CA LYS A 63 -10.30 0.10 -17.82
C LYS A 63 -9.94 0.05 -16.36
N ASP A 64 -8.67 0.26 -16.04
CA ASP A 64 -8.20 0.33 -14.66
C ASP A 64 -8.93 1.40 -13.85
N PHE A 65 -9.19 1.10 -12.61
CA PHE A 65 -9.86 1.97 -11.66
C PHE A 65 -8.95 2.14 -10.44
N PHE A 66 -8.58 3.36 -10.11
CA PHE A 66 -7.65 3.69 -9.02
C PHE A 66 -6.34 2.88 -9.03
N ASN A 67 -5.64 2.80 -10.17
CA ASN A 67 -4.44 1.96 -10.32
C ASN A 67 -4.65 0.50 -9.93
N GLY A 68 -5.85 -0.05 -10.20
CA GLY A 68 -6.19 -1.41 -9.83
C GLY A 68 -6.59 -1.60 -8.37
N ASP A 69 -6.68 -0.51 -7.55
CA ASP A 69 -7.17 -0.60 -6.18
C ASP A 69 -8.63 -1.05 -6.15
N PRO A 70 -8.93 -2.32 -5.82
CA PRO A 70 -10.29 -2.84 -5.89
C PRO A 70 -11.20 -2.25 -4.81
N LYS A 71 -10.64 -1.83 -3.67
CA LYS A 71 -11.41 -1.44 -2.49
C LYS A 71 -12.28 -0.22 -2.73
N VAL A 72 -11.74 0.77 -3.45
CA VAL A 72 -12.51 1.98 -3.76
C VAL A 72 -13.72 1.63 -4.63
N ALA A 73 -13.54 0.78 -5.65
CA ALA A 73 -14.65 0.32 -6.48
C ALA A 73 -15.63 -0.57 -5.70
N LEU A 74 -15.12 -1.52 -4.92
CA LEU A 74 -15.92 -2.46 -4.14
C LEU A 74 -16.89 -1.76 -3.17
N GLN A 75 -16.42 -0.71 -2.50
CA GLN A 75 -17.17 -0.01 -1.46
C GLN A 75 -18.06 1.13 -1.98
N ASN A 76 -17.83 1.61 -3.20
CA ASN A 76 -18.48 2.81 -3.70
C ASN A 76 -19.24 2.63 -5.02
N LEU A 77 -19.05 1.52 -5.72
CA LEU A 77 -19.79 1.24 -6.94
C LEU A 77 -21.07 0.45 -6.60
N PRO A 78 -22.28 1.03 -6.80
CA PRO A 78 -23.52 0.33 -6.51
C PRO A 78 -23.70 -0.91 -7.40
N ALA A 79 -24.06 -2.04 -6.80
CA ALA A 79 -24.22 -3.31 -7.51
C ALA A 79 -25.32 -3.27 -8.59
N TYR A 80 -26.39 -2.47 -8.40
CA TYR A 80 -27.46 -2.33 -9.38
C TYR A 80 -27.01 -1.74 -10.73
N MET A 81 -25.87 -1.05 -10.78
CA MET A 81 -25.29 -0.51 -12.01
C MET A 81 -24.59 -1.57 -12.85
N VAL A 82 -24.24 -2.71 -12.24
CA VAL A 82 -23.48 -3.78 -12.88
C VAL A 82 -24.41 -4.61 -13.79
N ASN A 83 -23.95 -4.86 -15.00
CA ASN A 83 -24.59 -5.76 -15.95
C ASN A 83 -23.97 -7.15 -15.89
N LYS A 84 -22.62 -7.20 -16.01
CA LYS A 84 -21.83 -8.43 -16.03
C LYS A 84 -20.52 -8.23 -15.29
N VAL A 85 -20.03 -9.33 -14.72
CA VAL A 85 -18.66 -9.40 -14.21
C VAL A 85 -17.93 -10.43 -15.06
N LYS A 86 -16.74 -10.07 -15.56
CA LYS A 86 -15.92 -10.93 -16.42
C LYS A 86 -14.58 -11.16 -15.76
N THR A 87 -14.06 -12.37 -15.87
CA THR A 87 -12.72 -12.71 -15.41
C THR A 87 -11.94 -13.33 -16.53
N TYR A 88 -10.77 -12.80 -16.83
CA TYR A 88 -9.92 -13.25 -17.92
C TYR A 88 -8.46 -12.82 -17.69
N GLN A 89 -7.54 -13.44 -18.43
CA GLN A 89 -6.16 -13.00 -18.49
C GLN A 89 -6.02 -11.82 -19.46
N LYS A 90 -5.55 -10.68 -18.95
CA LYS A 90 -5.43 -9.44 -19.75
C LYS A 90 -4.12 -9.46 -20.52
N THR A 91 -4.22 -9.46 -21.84
CA THR A 91 -3.06 -9.28 -22.72
C THR A 91 -2.43 -7.89 -22.48
N PRO A 92 -1.08 -7.81 -22.33
CA PRO A 92 -0.39 -6.53 -22.19
C PRO A 92 -0.64 -5.57 -23.35
N ASP A 93 -0.60 -4.28 -23.05
CA ASP A 93 -0.91 -3.23 -24.04
C ASP A 93 0.10 -3.15 -25.19
N ASP A 94 1.33 -3.63 -24.98
CA ASP A 94 2.43 -3.70 -25.96
C ASP A 94 2.52 -5.05 -26.69
N ALA A 95 1.58 -5.95 -26.45
CA ALA A 95 1.61 -7.30 -27.03
C ALA A 95 1.67 -7.31 -28.57
N TYR A 96 1.06 -6.30 -29.22
CA TYR A 96 1.09 -6.16 -30.69
C TYR A 96 2.53 -5.94 -31.26
N LEU A 97 3.50 -5.55 -30.43
CA LEU A 97 4.90 -5.42 -30.78
C LEU A 97 5.78 -6.56 -30.27
N THR A 98 5.35 -7.21 -29.18
CA THR A 98 6.18 -8.20 -28.46
C THR A 98 5.78 -9.65 -28.72
N ARG A 99 4.63 -9.86 -29.35
CA ARG A 99 4.09 -11.20 -29.67
C ARG A 99 4.02 -11.46 -31.15
N SER A 100 4.13 -12.72 -31.56
CA SER A 100 3.91 -13.13 -32.93
C SER A 100 2.45 -12.87 -33.36
N PRO A 101 2.19 -12.45 -34.60
CA PRO A 101 0.83 -12.33 -35.13
C PRO A 101 0.04 -13.63 -35.10
N ASP A 102 0.73 -14.77 -35.13
CA ASP A 102 0.13 -16.11 -35.07
C ASP A 102 -0.25 -16.53 -33.65
N GLU A 103 0.26 -15.83 -32.64
CA GLU A 103 0.01 -16.09 -31.23
C GLU A 103 -1.36 -15.48 -30.84
N LYS A 104 -2.37 -16.34 -30.82
CA LYS A 104 -3.73 -15.94 -30.46
C LYS A 104 -4.00 -16.27 -28.97
N GLY A 105 -4.52 -15.29 -28.26
CA GLY A 105 -4.95 -15.43 -26.87
C GLY A 105 -3.93 -15.03 -25.80
N PRO A 106 -4.33 -15.11 -24.54
CA PRO A 106 -3.46 -14.76 -23.40
C PRO A 106 -2.41 -15.84 -23.17
N ARG A 107 -1.27 -15.45 -22.61
CA ARG A 107 -0.24 -16.37 -22.11
C ARG A 107 -0.53 -16.78 -20.68
N MET A 108 0.05 -17.91 -20.23
CA MET A 108 -0.13 -18.39 -18.86
C MET A 108 0.39 -17.41 -17.78
N ASP A 109 1.33 -16.56 -18.13
CA ASP A 109 1.93 -15.52 -17.28
C ASP A 109 1.20 -14.16 -17.34
N ASP A 110 0.20 -14.02 -18.21
CA ASP A 110 -0.59 -12.81 -18.27
C ASP A 110 -1.44 -12.63 -16.99
N PRO A 111 -1.56 -11.39 -16.49
CA PRO A 111 -2.27 -11.12 -15.25
C PRO A 111 -3.77 -11.41 -15.37
N TRP A 112 -4.33 -12.05 -14.35
CA TRP A 112 -5.77 -12.19 -14.21
C TRP A 112 -6.40 -10.87 -13.78
N VAL A 113 -7.51 -10.50 -14.43
CA VAL A 113 -8.27 -9.30 -14.13
C VAL A 113 -9.74 -9.64 -13.92
N LEU A 114 -10.42 -8.81 -13.13
CA LEU A 114 -11.86 -8.83 -12.93
C LEU A 114 -12.45 -7.55 -13.52
N ASP A 115 -13.22 -7.66 -14.61
CA ASP A 115 -13.80 -6.55 -15.33
C ASP A 115 -15.30 -6.43 -15.07
N VAL A 116 -15.69 -5.34 -14.44
CA VAL A 116 -17.07 -5.00 -14.12
C VAL A 116 -17.67 -4.21 -15.28
N ALA A 117 -18.49 -4.85 -16.08
CA ALA A 117 -19.21 -4.20 -17.16
C ALA A 117 -20.51 -3.58 -16.63
N LEU A 118 -20.65 -2.27 -16.78
CA LEU A 118 -21.83 -1.53 -16.36
C LEU A 118 -22.96 -1.64 -17.39
N LYS A 119 -24.21 -1.44 -16.92
CA LYS A 119 -25.37 -1.34 -17.82
C LYS A 119 -25.22 -0.12 -18.72
N PRO A 120 -25.67 -0.16 -19.98
CA PRO A 120 -25.48 0.94 -20.96
C PRO A 120 -25.96 2.31 -20.48
N GLN A 121 -27.05 2.34 -19.72
CA GLN A 121 -27.59 3.59 -19.16
C GLN A 121 -26.66 4.29 -18.15
N TYR A 122 -25.67 3.55 -17.59
CA TYR A 122 -24.66 4.06 -16.67
C TYR A 122 -23.28 4.22 -17.32
N ALA A 123 -23.19 4.12 -18.67
CA ALA A 123 -21.93 4.32 -19.39
C ALA A 123 -21.37 5.73 -19.24
N GLN A 124 -22.24 6.72 -18.99
CA GLN A 124 -21.87 8.07 -18.58
C GLN A 124 -22.67 8.40 -17.32
N SER A 125 -21.98 8.52 -16.18
CA SER A 125 -22.65 8.65 -14.88
C SER A 125 -21.84 9.45 -13.89
N TYR A 126 -22.57 9.94 -12.89
CA TYR A 126 -22.06 10.50 -11.66
C TYR A 126 -22.50 9.59 -10.51
N ILE A 127 -21.58 9.25 -9.64
CA ILE A 127 -21.85 8.51 -8.41
C ILE A 127 -21.33 9.36 -7.27
N ALA A 128 -22.13 9.51 -6.23
CA ALA A 128 -21.69 10.17 -4.98
C ALA A 128 -22.23 9.35 -3.80
N ASN A 129 -21.33 9.01 -2.88
CA ASN A 129 -21.64 8.29 -1.66
C ASN A 129 -21.12 9.07 -0.48
N ALA A 130 -21.90 9.13 0.58
CA ALA A 130 -21.48 9.69 1.87
C ALA A 130 -21.89 8.71 2.97
N GLU A 131 -20.96 8.42 3.86
CA GLU A 131 -21.19 7.56 5.02
C GLU A 131 -20.70 8.28 6.26
N LEU A 132 -21.55 8.34 7.28
CA LEU A 132 -21.21 8.88 8.59
C LEU A 132 -21.67 7.88 9.64
N ALA A 133 -20.75 7.43 10.47
CA ALA A 133 -21.04 6.58 11.62
C ALA A 133 -20.40 7.17 12.87
N HIS A 134 -21.18 7.22 13.96
CA HIS A 134 -20.73 7.71 15.25
C HIS A 134 -21.36 6.86 16.35
N SER A 135 -20.61 6.56 17.38
CA SER A 135 -21.10 5.89 18.55
C SER A 135 -21.08 6.81 19.77
N VAL A 136 -22.09 6.66 20.63
CA VAL A 136 -22.19 7.35 21.92
C VAL A 136 -21.35 6.70 23.02
N TYR A 137 -20.61 5.62 22.70
CA TYR A 137 -19.76 4.92 23.65
C TYR A 137 -18.62 5.79 24.17
N GLN A 138 -18.04 5.45 25.32
CA GLN A 138 -16.97 6.26 25.96
C GLN A 138 -15.79 6.58 25.06
N SER A 139 -15.41 5.68 24.13
CA SER A 139 -14.34 5.88 23.17
C SER A 139 -14.73 6.75 21.97
N LYS A 140 -16.02 7.09 21.81
CA LYS A 140 -16.58 7.88 20.71
C LYS A 140 -16.04 7.45 19.33
N PRO A 141 -16.19 6.17 18.94
CA PRO A 141 -15.76 5.73 17.62
C PRO A 141 -16.51 6.51 16.53
N MET A 142 -15.77 6.95 15.54
CA MET A 142 -16.29 7.76 14.44
C MET A 142 -15.69 7.28 13.12
N LEU A 143 -16.53 7.25 12.08
CA LEU A 143 -16.15 7.00 10.70
C LEU A 143 -16.88 8.02 9.82
N ALA A 144 -16.15 8.67 8.93
CA ALA A 144 -16.68 9.52 7.89
C ALA A 144 -16.04 9.14 6.56
N ARG A 145 -16.83 8.96 5.50
CA ARG A 145 -16.38 8.67 4.15
C ARG A 145 -17.18 9.49 3.14
N LEU A 146 -16.47 10.03 2.18
CA LEU A 146 -17.03 10.72 1.02
C LEU A 146 -16.41 10.13 -0.23
N PHE A 147 -17.20 9.88 -1.24
CA PHE A 147 -16.75 9.42 -2.55
C PHE A 147 -17.55 10.09 -3.65
N GLY A 148 -16.87 10.55 -4.69
CA GLY A 148 -17.47 11.09 -5.90
C GLY A 148 -16.76 10.52 -7.12
N LEU A 149 -17.53 10.00 -8.07
CA LEU A 149 -17.04 9.49 -9.34
C LEU A 149 -17.85 10.08 -10.49
N ARG A 150 -17.14 10.65 -11.45
CA ARG A 150 -17.66 10.91 -12.78
C ARG A 150 -16.95 10.02 -13.77
N PHE A 151 -17.67 9.29 -14.57
CA PHE A 151 -17.06 8.54 -15.66
C PHE A 151 -17.80 8.71 -16.99
N SER A 152 -17.05 8.60 -18.07
CA SER A 152 -17.51 8.61 -19.44
C SER A 152 -16.65 7.66 -20.28
N ASP A 153 -16.97 7.49 -21.55
CA ASP A 153 -16.20 6.64 -22.44
C ASP A 153 -14.72 7.02 -22.56
N LYS A 154 -14.39 8.29 -22.37
CA LYS A 154 -13.02 8.80 -22.59
C LYS A 154 -12.34 9.32 -21.34
N SER A 155 -13.05 9.61 -20.28
CA SER A 155 -12.48 10.19 -19.07
C SER A 155 -13.15 9.68 -17.80
N ARG A 156 -12.38 9.63 -16.73
CA ARG A 156 -12.84 9.30 -15.38
C ARG A 156 -12.18 10.23 -14.40
N ILE A 157 -12.98 10.71 -13.45
CA ILE A 157 -12.51 11.51 -12.33
C ILE A 157 -13.14 10.92 -11.09
N ALA A 158 -12.34 10.51 -10.13
CA ALA A 158 -12.85 10.08 -8.85
C ALA A 158 -12.14 10.84 -7.74
N LEU A 159 -12.89 11.20 -6.72
CA LEU A 159 -12.43 11.87 -5.51
C LEU A 159 -12.92 11.09 -4.31
N TYR A 160 -12.08 10.94 -3.31
CA TYR A 160 -12.52 10.37 -2.05
C TYR A 160 -11.86 11.05 -0.87
N ALA A 161 -12.53 11.00 0.27
CA ALA A 161 -11.99 11.38 1.56
C ALA A 161 -12.54 10.44 2.63
N THR A 162 -11.70 10.05 3.57
CA THR A 162 -12.09 9.22 4.70
C THR A 162 -11.41 9.71 5.97
N GLY A 163 -12.13 9.64 7.08
CA GLY A 163 -11.59 9.92 8.40
C GLY A 163 -12.20 8.97 9.42
N ASN A 164 -11.37 8.41 10.28
CA ASN A 164 -11.85 7.50 11.33
C ASN A 164 -10.89 7.41 12.52
N ASN A 165 -11.42 6.89 13.63
CA ASN A 165 -10.65 6.53 14.82
C ASN A 165 -10.88 5.06 15.24
N VAL A 166 -11.25 4.20 14.28
CA VAL A 166 -11.58 2.79 14.48
C VAL A 166 -10.56 1.85 13.86
N ASN A 167 -9.33 2.33 13.64
CA ASN A 167 -8.21 1.56 13.08
C ASN A 167 -8.49 0.97 11.67
N MET A 168 -9.37 1.59 10.89
CA MET A 168 -9.64 1.15 9.52
C MET A 168 -8.71 1.87 8.55
N SER A 169 -7.99 1.14 7.71
CA SER A 169 -7.18 1.75 6.66
C SER A 169 -8.06 2.34 5.55
N GLY A 170 -7.65 3.48 5.00
CA GLY A 170 -8.39 4.17 3.94
C GLY A 170 -8.27 3.50 2.58
N SER A 171 -7.13 2.91 2.26
CA SER A 171 -6.90 2.16 1.04
C SER A 171 -5.99 0.95 1.26
N PRO A 172 -6.15 -0.12 0.46
CA PRO A 172 -5.26 -1.27 0.50
C PRO A 172 -3.90 -0.95 -0.15
N GLN A 173 -2.84 -1.62 0.30
CA GLN A 173 -1.55 -1.59 -0.40
C GLN A 173 -1.57 -2.61 -1.55
N THR A 174 -1.36 -2.14 -2.77
CA THR A 174 -1.47 -2.96 -3.98
C THR A 174 -0.23 -3.81 -4.30
N ASP A 175 0.95 -3.51 -3.71
CA ASP A 175 2.21 -4.08 -4.20
C ASP A 175 2.71 -5.35 -3.50
N SER A 176 2.18 -5.70 -2.32
CA SER A 176 2.77 -6.81 -1.56
C SER A 176 1.89 -8.04 -1.37
N GLY A 177 0.62 -7.98 -1.72
CA GLY A 177 -0.34 -9.05 -1.42
C GLY A 177 -0.55 -9.33 0.08
N ASN A 178 0.10 -8.60 0.95
CA ASN A 178 0.04 -8.74 2.42
C ASN A 178 -0.99 -7.80 3.03
N TRP A 179 -2.26 -8.09 2.76
CA TRP A 179 -3.39 -7.34 3.30
C TRP A 179 -3.62 -7.55 4.80
N GLU A 180 -3.18 -8.68 5.33
CA GLU A 180 -3.38 -9.06 6.73
C GLU A 180 -2.53 -8.23 7.70
N GLU A 181 -1.31 -7.83 7.32
CA GLU A 181 -0.43 -7.06 8.20
C GLU A 181 -0.90 -5.63 8.42
N ASN A 182 -1.57 -5.03 7.44
CA ASN A 182 -2.07 -3.65 7.55
C ASN A 182 -3.30 -3.49 8.46
N MET A 183 -3.97 -4.57 8.81
CA MET A 183 -5.12 -4.54 9.72
C MET A 183 -4.76 -4.63 11.21
N LYS A 184 -3.53 -5.04 11.53
CA LYS A 184 -3.07 -5.19 12.92
C LYS A 184 -2.28 -3.97 13.37
N LYS A 185 -2.85 -2.77 13.31
CA LYS A 185 -2.29 -1.63 14.03
C LYS A 185 -2.59 -1.81 15.51
N GLU A 186 -1.56 -2.01 16.30
CA GLU A 186 -1.66 -2.00 17.76
C GLU A 186 -2.01 -0.58 18.24
N GLY A 187 -2.82 -0.49 19.29
CA GLY A 187 -3.21 0.78 19.90
C GLY A 187 -4.39 1.47 19.22
N LYS A 188 -4.58 2.73 19.52
CA LYS A 188 -5.65 3.59 18.98
C LYS A 188 -5.10 4.43 17.85
N THR A 189 -5.66 4.32 16.66
CA THR A 189 -5.23 5.10 15.50
C THR A 189 -6.36 6.02 15.05
N LYS A 190 -6.04 7.30 14.91
CA LYS A 190 -6.86 8.29 14.18
C LYS A 190 -6.25 8.45 12.81
N MET A 191 -7.08 8.42 11.78
CA MET A 191 -6.64 8.48 10.40
C MET A 191 -7.52 9.44 9.61
N ALA A 192 -6.90 10.18 8.71
CA ALA A 192 -7.60 10.91 7.66
C ALA A 192 -6.84 10.71 6.35
N GLU A 193 -7.54 10.40 5.27
CA GLU A 193 -6.98 10.21 3.94
C GLU A 193 -7.89 10.87 2.90
N ALA A 194 -7.29 11.49 1.90
CA ALA A 194 -7.99 11.98 0.72
C ALA A 194 -7.23 11.58 -0.54
N GLY A 195 -7.97 11.32 -1.61
CA GLY A 195 -7.36 10.97 -2.88
C GLY A 195 -8.16 11.46 -4.07
N ALA A 196 -7.44 11.64 -5.17
CA ALA A 196 -7.97 12.00 -6.46
C ALA A 196 -7.42 11.08 -7.53
N PHE A 197 -8.27 10.60 -8.39
CA PHE A 197 -7.92 9.82 -9.57
C PHE A 197 -8.42 10.53 -10.82
N TYR A 198 -7.57 10.63 -11.82
CA TYR A 198 -7.90 11.16 -13.13
C TYR A 198 -7.41 10.22 -14.21
N PHE A 199 -8.28 9.89 -15.17
CA PHE A 199 -7.95 9.10 -16.34
C PHE A 199 -8.56 9.75 -17.57
N VAL A 200 -7.78 9.83 -18.65
CA VAL A 200 -8.24 10.27 -19.96
C VAL A 200 -7.57 9.48 -21.08
N GLU A 201 -8.33 9.18 -22.10
CA GLU A 201 -7.82 8.57 -23.34
C GLU A 201 -8.36 9.32 -24.58
N ASN A 202 -7.59 9.31 -25.65
CA ASN A 202 -8.04 9.89 -26.91
C ASN A 202 -9.04 8.96 -27.62
N ARG A 203 -9.64 9.45 -28.72
CA ARG A 203 -10.66 8.73 -29.49
C ARG A 203 -10.18 7.37 -30.01
N ASN A 204 -8.92 7.27 -30.42
CA ASN A 204 -8.32 6.06 -30.97
C ASN A 204 -7.75 5.12 -29.88
N ARG A 205 -7.85 5.49 -28.59
CA ARG A 205 -7.35 4.73 -27.44
C ARG A 205 -5.84 4.44 -27.47
N ASN A 206 -5.09 5.14 -28.31
CA ASN A 206 -3.66 4.98 -28.45
C ASN A 206 -2.84 5.97 -27.61
N ILE A 207 -3.47 6.97 -27.01
CA ILE A 207 -2.88 7.90 -26.04
C ILE A 207 -3.73 7.86 -24.79
N ARG A 208 -3.09 7.53 -23.67
CA ARG A 208 -3.74 7.45 -22.35
C ARG A 208 -2.90 8.17 -21.32
N TYR A 209 -3.59 8.88 -20.45
CA TYR A 209 -2.99 9.50 -19.26
C TYR A 209 -3.82 9.14 -18.05
N GLN A 210 -3.13 8.79 -16.98
CA GLN A 210 -3.73 8.59 -15.66
C GLN A 210 -2.90 9.29 -14.59
N SER A 211 -3.55 9.74 -13.55
CA SER A 211 -2.93 10.37 -12.39
C SER A 211 -3.65 9.95 -11.12
N THR A 212 -2.90 9.63 -10.10
CA THR A 212 -3.42 9.31 -8.77
C THR A 212 -2.68 10.14 -7.75
N LEU A 213 -3.43 10.91 -6.98
CA LEU A 213 -2.93 11.67 -5.83
C LEU A 213 -3.55 11.08 -4.57
N LYS A 214 -2.71 10.77 -3.59
CA LYS A 214 -3.13 10.35 -2.25
C LYS A 214 -2.42 11.20 -1.21
N THR A 215 -3.16 11.69 -0.24
CA THR A 215 -2.61 12.39 0.92
C THR A 215 -3.31 11.93 2.17
N GLY A 216 -2.59 11.84 3.24
CA GLY A 216 -3.20 11.37 4.48
C GLY A 216 -2.35 11.69 5.71
N MET A 217 -2.96 11.45 6.85
CA MET A 217 -2.33 11.55 8.15
C MET A 217 -2.82 10.43 9.07
N ASP A 218 -1.89 9.87 9.84
CA ASP A 218 -2.13 8.88 10.88
C ASP A 218 -1.61 9.41 12.21
N ASP A 219 -2.37 9.24 13.29
CA ASP A 219 -1.93 9.47 14.67
C ASP A 219 -2.23 8.19 15.48
N ALA A 220 -1.20 7.38 15.68
CA ALA A 220 -1.30 6.11 16.40
C ALA A 220 -0.75 6.28 17.81
N ASP A 221 -1.54 5.88 18.81
CA ASP A 221 -1.22 5.93 20.22
C ASP A 221 -1.30 4.52 20.81
N LEU A 222 -0.19 4.05 21.38
CA LEU A 222 -0.07 2.76 22.02
C LEU A 222 0.40 2.95 23.45
N GLU A 223 -0.31 2.32 24.37
CA GLU A 223 0.14 2.18 25.74
C GLU A 223 0.09 0.70 26.14
N ARG A 224 1.22 0.21 26.64
CA ARG A 224 1.37 -1.18 27.09
C ARG A 224 1.95 -1.19 28.50
N PHE A 225 1.23 -1.77 29.41
CA PHE A 225 1.68 -2.07 30.75
C PHE A 225 1.99 -3.57 30.85
N THR A 226 3.17 -3.94 31.33
CA THR A 226 3.60 -5.33 31.44
C THR A 226 4.16 -5.58 32.83
N SER A 227 3.73 -6.69 33.43
CA SER A 227 4.29 -7.22 34.66
C SER A 227 4.81 -8.64 34.41
N ALA A 228 6.03 -8.90 34.81
CA ALA A 228 6.69 -10.19 34.66
C ALA A 228 7.31 -10.63 35.98
N THR A 229 7.30 -11.93 36.23
CA THR A 229 7.98 -12.55 37.37
C THR A 229 9.02 -13.54 36.84
N SER A 230 10.26 -13.36 37.28
CA SER A 230 11.34 -14.29 36.97
C SER A 230 11.59 -15.15 38.20
N PHE A 231 11.41 -16.46 38.07
CA PHE A 231 11.67 -17.43 39.14
C PHE A 231 13.12 -17.85 39.08
N LEU A 232 13.89 -17.56 40.16
CA LEU A 232 15.28 -17.94 40.29
C LEU A 232 15.42 -19.18 41.19
N PRO A 233 16.11 -20.23 40.77
CA PRO A 233 16.12 -21.53 41.53
C PRO A 233 16.63 -21.47 42.95
N GLU A 234 17.51 -20.54 43.29
CA GLU A 234 18.14 -20.44 44.59
C GLU A 234 18.06 -19.03 45.22
N ALA A 235 17.24 -18.13 44.64
CA ALA A 235 17.08 -16.77 45.09
C ALA A 235 15.62 -16.35 45.14
N ASN A 236 15.33 -15.21 45.76
CA ASN A 236 14.02 -14.59 45.72
C ASN A 236 13.65 -14.26 44.29
N SER A 237 12.39 -14.51 43.93
CA SER A 237 11.86 -14.15 42.61
C SER A 237 12.08 -12.67 42.31
N SER A 238 12.49 -12.35 41.09
CA SER A 238 12.58 -10.98 40.61
C SER A 238 11.33 -10.57 39.86
N TYR A 239 10.85 -9.38 40.12
CA TYR A 239 9.65 -8.81 39.53
C TYR A 239 10.03 -7.61 38.63
N THR A 240 9.56 -7.63 37.40
CA THR A 240 9.75 -6.51 36.48
C THR A 240 8.40 -5.92 36.12
N THR A 241 8.24 -4.62 36.34
CA THR A 241 7.08 -3.87 35.87
C THR A 241 7.52 -2.83 34.86
N SER A 242 6.83 -2.74 33.74
CA SER A 242 7.17 -1.78 32.70
C SER A 242 5.93 -1.10 32.10
N LEU A 243 6.11 0.14 31.68
CA LEU A 243 5.14 0.95 30.97
C LEU A 243 5.78 1.54 29.71
N GLU A 244 5.25 1.12 28.58
CA GLU A 244 5.62 1.64 27.26
C GLU A 244 4.49 2.57 26.75
N LYS A 245 4.86 3.79 26.40
CA LYS A 245 3.98 4.72 25.67
C LYS A 245 4.62 5.07 24.35
N ARG A 246 3.90 4.83 23.26
CA ARG A 246 4.37 5.13 21.90
C ARG A 246 3.32 5.94 21.18
N ARG A 247 3.71 7.05 20.62
CA ARG A 247 2.87 7.86 19.73
C ARG A 247 3.60 8.12 18.44
N ASN A 248 3.00 7.70 17.35
CA ASN A 248 3.51 7.92 16.00
C ASN A 248 2.51 8.74 15.21
N LYS A 249 2.99 9.86 14.66
CA LYS A 249 2.23 10.66 13.71
C LYS A 249 2.94 10.62 12.37
N ASN A 250 2.19 10.27 11.34
CA ASN A 250 2.66 10.28 9.97
C ASN A 250 1.76 11.17 9.12
N THR A 251 2.36 11.95 8.23
CA THR A 251 1.66 12.69 7.18
C THR A 251 2.34 12.40 5.87
N TYR A 252 1.58 12.10 4.82
CA TYR A 252 2.14 11.73 3.54
C TYR A 252 1.38 12.31 2.35
N VAL A 253 2.11 12.47 1.25
CA VAL A 253 1.58 12.81 -0.08
C VAL A 253 2.25 11.87 -1.08
N ASN A 254 1.44 11.14 -1.84
CA ASN A 254 1.90 10.28 -2.93
C ASN A 254 1.19 10.70 -4.21
N TRP A 255 1.96 10.99 -5.24
CA TRP A 255 1.46 11.36 -6.55
C TRP A 255 2.11 10.48 -7.61
N SER A 256 1.31 9.68 -8.29
CA SER A 256 1.74 8.80 -9.37
C SER A 256 1.03 9.14 -10.67
N ASN A 257 1.75 9.07 -11.77
CA ASN A 257 1.24 9.35 -13.09
C ASN A 257 1.58 8.19 -14.04
N GLY A 258 0.80 8.06 -15.10
CA GLY A 258 1.05 7.09 -16.16
C GLY A 258 0.68 7.69 -17.51
N PHE A 259 1.63 7.68 -18.43
CA PHE A 259 1.44 8.07 -19.82
C PHE A 259 1.67 6.85 -20.69
N ILE A 260 0.76 6.58 -21.61
CA ILE A 260 0.89 5.51 -22.57
C ILE A 260 0.64 6.07 -23.97
N PHE A 261 1.60 5.80 -24.87
CA PHE A 261 1.53 6.10 -26.30
C PHE A 261 1.70 4.80 -27.06
N ALA A 262 0.63 4.30 -27.63
CA ALA A 262 0.56 3.07 -28.43
C ALA A 262 0.42 3.43 -29.92
N LEU A 263 1.52 3.69 -30.60
CA LEU A 263 1.56 4.01 -32.02
C LEU A 263 1.93 2.75 -32.82
N PRO A 264 1.66 2.67 -34.14
CA PRO A 264 1.83 1.43 -34.91
C PRO A 264 3.22 0.78 -34.83
N LYS A 265 4.26 1.55 -34.66
CA LYS A 265 5.66 1.06 -34.61
C LYS A 265 6.35 1.36 -33.29
N ILE A 266 5.72 2.10 -32.38
CA ILE A 266 6.33 2.55 -31.14
C ILE A 266 5.31 2.47 -30.02
N TYR A 267 5.69 1.79 -28.94
CA TYR A 267 4.97 1.83 -27.69
C TYR A 267 5.83 2.52 -26.63
N ILE A 268 5.29 3.50 -25.96
CA ILE A 268 5.96 4.20 -24.86
C ILE A 268 5.04 4.17 -23.65
N ARG A 269 5.56 3.70 -22.53
CA ARG A 269 4.95 3.87 -21.20
C ARG A 269 5.90 4.68 -20.35
N PHE A 270 5.43 5.74 -19.74
CA PHE A 270 6.18 6.56 -18.79
C PHE A 270 5.39 6.74 -17.52
N SER A 271 5.97 6.39 -16.38
CA SER A 271 5.30 6.36 -15.08
C SER A 271 6.09 7.10 -14.01
N PRO A 272 6.03 8.44 -13.97
CA PRO A 272 6.69 9.22 -12.93
C PRO A 272 5.86 9.23 -11.64
N SER A 273 6.55 9.27 -10.51
CA SER A 273 5.94 9.37 -9.19
C SER A 273 6.72 10.33 -8.29
N PHE A 274 6.00 10.88 -7.34
CA PHE A 274 6.53 11.70 -6.26
C PHE A 274 5.94 11.23 -4.94
N SER A 275 6.77 11.15 -3.92
CA SER A 275 6.36 10.82 -2.56
C SER A 275 6.97 11.80 -1.56
N TYR A 276 6.17 12.13 -0.56
CA TYR A 276 6.61 12.90 0.61
C TYR A 276 6.02 12.25 1.85
N SER A 277 6.82 12.11 2.89
CA SER A 277 6.34 11.71 4.22
C SER A 277 7.05 12.49 5.32
N TYR A 278 6.27 12.77 6.35
CA TYR A 278 6.74 13.38 7.56
C TYR A 278 6.28 12.56 8.76
N ASP A 279 7.23 11.94 9.45
CA ASP A 279 7.00 11.09 10.60
C ASP A 279 7.47 11.77 11.88
N ARG A 280 6.63 11.72 12.91
CA ARG A 280 6.98 12.07 14.29
C ARG A 280 6.81 10.84 15.15
N LYS A 281 7.86 10.45 15.86
CA LYS A 281 7.85 9.33 16.79
C LYS A 281 8.13 9.85 18.20
N HIS A 282 7.29 9.48 19.13
CA HIS A 282 7.51 9.69 20.55
C HIS A 282 7.36 8.35 21.24
N TRP A 283 8.45 7.89 21.85
CA TRP A 283 8.49 6.65 22.59
C TRP A 283 9.01 6.91 23.98
N HIS A 284 8.29 6.48 24.98
CA HIS A 284 8.67 6.59 26.38
C HIS A 284 8.51 5.22 27.03
N TYR A 285 9.60 4.68 27.50
CA TYR A 285 9.65 3.41 28.21
C TYR A 285 10.17 3.63 29.62
N ARG A 286 9.46 3.06 30.59
CA ARG A 286 9.82 3.07 32.00
C ARG A 286 9.71 1.67 32.55
N SER A 287 10.67 1.25 33.38
CA SER A 287 10.61 -0.03 34.07
C SER A 287 11.24 0.05 35.45
N ALA A 288 10.72 -0.79 36.33
CA ALA A 288 11.30 -1.06 37.65
C ALA A 288 11.48 -2.57 37.80
N GLU A 289 12.65 -2.98 38.28
CA GLU A 289 12.99 -4.36 38.60
C GLU A 289 13.35 -4.45 40.06
N GLY A 290 12.79 -5.43 40.79
CA GLY A 290 13.00 -5.59 42.23
C GLY A 290 12.30 -6.81 42.79
N ASN A 291 12.11 -6.80 44.12
CA ASN A 291 11.53 -7.90 44.91
C ASN A 291 10.01 -7.83 45.04
N ARG A 292 9.35 -6.82 44.48
CA ARG A 292 7.87 -6.74 44.46
C ARG A 292 7.32 -6.21 43.14
N LEU A 293 6.09 -6.61 42.81
CA LEU A 293 5.36 -6.06 41.70
C LEU A 293 4.81 -4.66 42.05
N LEU A 294 4.85 -3.79 41.04
CA LEU A 294 4.23 -2.47 41.09
C LEU A 294 2.97 -2.42 40.23
N GLY A 295 1.97 -1.70 40.74
CA GLY A 295 0.91 -1.19 39.90
C GLY A 295 1.40 -0.01 39.04
N ARG A 296 0.58 0.42 38.10
CA ARG A 296 0.89 1.52 37.19
C ARG A 296 1.26 2.82 37.92
N GLU A 297 0.44 3.24 38.88
CA GLU A 297 0.66 4.46 39.68
C GLU A 297 1.94 4.34 40.53
N GLY A 298 2.21 3.15 41.05
CA GLY A 298 3.43 2.88 41.82
C GLY A 298 4.69 3.01 40.98
N LEU A 299 4.66 2.51 39.74
CA LEU A 299 5.80 2.67 38.81
C LEU A 299 6.08 4.15 38.52
N ASP A 300 5.05 4.94 38.26
CA ASP A 300 5.19 6.37 38.00
C ASP A 300 5.75 7.11 39.22
N SER A 301 5.25 6.79 40.42
CA SER A 301 5.70 7.42 41.66
C SER A 301 7.18 7.15 41.96
N ILE A 302 7.65 5.92 41.78
CA ILE A 302 9.05 5.55 42.03
C ILE A 302 10.00 6.18 41.02
N ILE A 303 9.63 6.17 39.73
CA ILE A 303 10.46 6.82 38.71
C ILE A 303 10.59 8.33 38.95
N VAL A 304 9.51 8.98 39.42
CA VAL A 304 9.55 10.41 39.80
C VAL A 304 10.34 10.65 41.05
N ALA A 305 10.21 9.81 42.08
CA ALA A 305 10.97 9.90 43.30
C ALA A 305 12.48 9.73 43.06
N ASN A 306 12.86 9.03 42.01
CA ASN A 306 14.24 8.77 41.63
C ASN A 306 15.06 8.09 42.75
N ASP A 307 14.43 7.13 43.40
CA ASP A 307 15.00 6.37 44.51
C ASP A 307 14.61 4.90 44.37
N CYS A 308 15.58 3.99 44.38
CA CYS A 308 15.32 2.55 44.37
C CYS A 308 14.78 2.04 45.72
N GLY A 309 15.08 2.71 46.81
CA GLY A 309 14.83 2.19 48.15
C GLY A 309 15.46 0.79 48.34
N GLU A 310 14.93 0.02 49.27
CA GLU A 310 15.42 -1.35 49.54
C GLU A 310 14.75 -2.40 48.62
N ASP A 311 13.68 -2.03 47.92
CA ASP A 311 12.84 -2.96 47.18
C ASP A 311 13.24 -3.11 45.70
N PHE A 312 13.99 -2.19 45.11
CA PHE A 312 14.27 -2.18 43.69
C PHE A 312 15.75 -2.22 43.37
N LEU A 313 16.08 -3.06 42.39
CA LEU A 313 17.43 -3.24 41.86
C LEU A 313 17.76 -2.18 40.80
N ASN A 314 16.78 -1.93 39.90
CA ASN A 314 16.97 -1.06 38.77
C ASN A 314 15.69 -0.24 38.46
N LEU A 315 15.88 1.05 38.20
CA LEU A 315 14.85 1.92 37.65
C LEU A 315 15.33 2.48 36.30
N LEU A 316 14.61 2.18 35.24
CA LEU A 316 14.96 2.63 33.90
C LEU A 316 13.90 3.60 33.37
N SER A 317 14.34 4.71 32.80
CA SER A 317 13.52 5.62 32.03
C SER A 317 14.23 5.97 30.73
N THR A 318 13.59 5.67 29.60
CA THR A 318 14.11 6.01 28.28
C THR A 318 13.03 6.76 27.50
N GLN A 319 13.42 7.90 26.94
CA GLN A 319 12.54 8.69 26.08
C GLN A 319 13.24 8.94 24.75
N ASN A 320 12.55 8.62 23.65
CA ASN A 320 13.02 8.88 22.30
C ASN A 320 12.04 9.80 21.59
N LEU A 321 12.55 10.84 20.97
CA LEU A 321 11.81 11.79 20.15
C LEU A 321 12.44 11.80 18.76
N GLY A 322 11.73 11.25 17.79
CA GLY A 322 12.19 11.16 16.41
C GLY A 322 11.35 12.04 15.47
N ARG A 323 11.99 12.63 14.48
CA ARG A 323 11.35 13.32 13.36
C ARG A 323 12.05 12.91 12.08
N THR A 324 11.29 12.44 11.11
CA THR A 324 11.83 12.03 9.83
C THR A 324 11.09 12.73 8.71
N HIS A 325 11.84 13.42 7.86
CA HIS A 325 11.35 13.98 6.61
C HIS A 325 11.91 13.15 5.47
N LYS A 326 11.02 12.62 4.64
CA LYS A 326 11.40 11.89 3.43
C LYS A 326 10.68 12.49 2.24
N TRP A 327 11.39 12.66 1.15
CA TRP A 327 10.78 12.91 -0.13
C TRP A 327 11.55 12.18 -1.22
N GLY A 328 10.85 11.77 -2.24
CA GLY A 328 11.45 11.03 -3.31
C GLY A 328 10.70 11.23 -4.61
N THR A 329 11.39 11.06 -5.69
CA THR A 329 10.82 10.99 -7.02
C THR A 329 11.39 9.78 -7.73
N SER A 330 10.52 9.04 -8.41
CA SER A 330 10.94 7.91 -9.22
C SER A 330 10.18 7.89 -10.54
N GLY A 331 10.70 7.16 -11.51
CA GLY A 331 10.00 6.99 -12.76
C GLY A 331 10.53 5.81 -13.54
N ASN A 332 9.60 5.15 -14.22
CA ASN A 332 9.88 4.07 -15.14
C ASN A 332 9.48 4.54 -16.55
N ALA A 333 10.35 4.33 -17.51
CA ALA A 333 10.05 4.52 -18.92
C ALA A 333 10.32 3.20 -19.66
N ASP A 334 9.28 2.65 -20.27
CA ASP A 334 9.35 1.47 -21.13
C ASP A 334 9.05 1.89 -22.56
N THR A 335 9.97 1.61 -23.46
CA THR A 335 9.79 1.91 -24.88
C THR A 335 10.03 0.66 -25.68
N ARG A 336 9.12 0.37 -26.61
CA ARG A 336 9.23 -0.71 -27.58
C ARG A 336 9.18 -0.12 -29.00
N ILE A 337 10.17 -0.40 -29.81
CA ILE A 337 10.29 0.13 -31.16
C ILE A 337 10.38 -1.04 -32.13
N SER A 338 9.44 -1.13 -33.06
CA SER A 338 9.51 -2.10 -34.16
C SER A 338 10.49 -1.60 -35.24
N LEU A 339 11.57 -2.33 -35.44
CA LEU A 339 12.59 -2.04 -36.44
C LEU A 339 12.32 -2.87 -37.70
N LYS A 340 11.54 -2.31 -38.65
CA LYS A 340 11.23 -2.92 -39.96
C LYS A 340 10.30 -4.15 -39.99
N ASP A 341 9.81 -4.47 -41.17
CA ASP A 341 8.78 -5.45 -41.57
C ASP A 341 9.03 -6.92 -41.16
N LEU A 342 10.04 -7.20 -40.40
CA LEU A 342 10.28 -8.52 -39.78
C LEU A 342 9.60 -8.53 -38.40
N HIS A 343 8.45 -9.15 -38.35
CA HIS A 343 7.78 -9.49 -37.10
C HIS A 343 8.77 -10.09 -36.11
N MET A 344 8.84 -9.53 -34.89
CA MET A 344 9.69 -9.92 -33.75
C MET A 344 11.04 -9.18 -33.59
N ASN A 345 11.43 -8.27 -34.47
CA ASN A 345 12.60 -7.41 -34.23
C ASN A 345 12.17 -6.11 -33.54
N THR A 346 11.93 -6.18 -32.25
CA THR A 346 11.63 -5.00 -31.43
C THR A 346 12.80 -4.66 -30.55
N LEU A 347 13.28 -3.42 -30.67
CA LEU A 347 14.18 -2.84 -29.68
C LEU A 347 13.38 -2.48 -28.42
N GLY A 348 13.74 -3.06 -27.29
CA GLY A 348 13.24 -2.69 -25.98
C GLY A 348 14.21 -1.74 -25.29
N LEU A 349 13.68 -0.65 -24.76
CA LEU A 349 14.41 0.28 -23.90
C LEU A 349 13.62 0.46 -22.62
N GLN A 350 14.25 0.15 -21.49
CA GLN A 350 13.70 0.40 -20.17
C GLN A 350 14.65 1.33 -19.44
N ALA A 351 14.09 2.39 -18.87
CA ALA A 351 14.82 3.30 -18.02
C ALA A 351 14.10 3.41 -16.69
N HIS A 352 14.85 3.34 -15.61
CA HIS A 352 14.37 3.58 -14.26
C HIS A 352 15.26 4.64 -13.61
N TYR A 353 14.63 5.60 -12.96
CA TYR A 353 15.31 6.51 -12.07
C TYR A 353 14.62 6.54 -10.72
N GLU A 354 15.40 6.75 -9.68
CA GLU A 354 14.94 6.93 -8.32
C GLU A 354 15.84 7.94 -7.62
N TYR A 355 15.25 8.89 -6.96
CA TYR A 355 15.93 9.81 -6.06
C TYR A 355 15.16 9.87 -4.76
N ASN A 356 15.88 9.69 -3.65
CA ASN A 356 15.34 9.78 -2.30
C ASN A 356 16.21 10.74 -1.49
N HIS A 357 15.53 11.59 -0.74
CA HIS A 357 16.12 12.43 0.30
C HIS A 357 15.44 12.14 1.61
N GLU A 358 16.25 11.86 2.61
CA GLU A 358 15.79 11.59 3.97
C GLU A 358 16.57 12.45 4.96
N ARG A 359 15.88 13.02 5.92
CA ARG A 359 16.49 13.69 7.07
C ARG A 359 15.81 13.22 8.33
N GLU A 360 16.59 12.55 9.14
CA GLU A 360 16.17 12.02 10.43
C GLU A 360 16.81 12.80 11.55
N TYR A 361 16.00 13.23 12.50
CA TYR A 361 16.43 13.77 13.78
C TYR A 361 15.93 12.84 14.86
N ASP A 362 16.84 12.38 15.70
CA ASP A 362 16.52 11.52 16.84
C ASP A 362 17.15 12.08 18.10
N MET A 363 16.38 12.12 19.17
CA MET A 363 16.81 12.54 20.48
C MET A 363 16.44 11.47 21.49
N GLN A 364 17.43 10.94 22.16
CA GLN A 364 17.28 9.93 23.19
C GLN A 364 17.72 10.47 24.54
N HIS A 365 16.82 10.38 25.51
CA HIS A 365 17.14 10.55 26.92
C HIS A 365 17.07 9.19 27.60
N TYR A 366 18.16 8.78 28.19
CA TYR A 366 18.29 7.53 28.92
C TYR A 366 18.69 7.82 30.36
N LYS A 367 18.04 7.17 31.31
CA LYS A 367 18.36 7.24 32.73
C LYS A 367 18.16 5.87 33.35
N LEU A 368 19.22 5.34 33.92
CA LEU A 368 19.23 4.13 34.73
C LEU A 368 19.69 4.48 36.12
N LEU A 369 18.91 4.12 37.13
CA LEU A 369 19.28 4.19 38.53
C LEU A 369 19.36 2.77 39.06
N THR A 370 20.45 2.44 39.73
CA THR A 370 20.71 1.13 40.35
C THR A 370 20.60 1.20 41.87
N ALA A 371 20.44 0.04 42.52
CA ALA A 371 20.24 -0.06 44.01
C ALA A 371 21.37 0.57 44.83
N ASP A 372 22.58 0.63 44.29
CA ASP A 372 23.72 1.29 44.94
C ASP A 372 23.67 2.83 44.88
N GLY A 373 22.59 3.38 44.32
CA GLY A 373 22.44 4.84 44.15
C GLY A 373 23.17 5.39 42.93
N THR A 374 23.82 4.53 42.11
CA THR A 374 24.49 4.97 40.89
C THR A 374 23.49 5.36 39.82
N ALA A 375 23.59 6.57 39.31
CA ALA A 375 22.74 7.08 38.23
C ALA A 375 23.53 7.21 36.92
N ASN A 376 23.15 6.43 35.91
CA ASN A 376 23.70 6.57 34.58
C ASN A 376 22.71 7.36 33.70
N LYS A 377 23.12 8.54 33.28
CA LYS A 377 22.29 9.42 32.41
C LYS A 377 23.03 9.64 31.11
N ARG A 378 22.31 9.47 29.99
CA ARG A 378 22.86 9.71 28.65
C ARG A 378 21.82 10.47 27.82
N ASN A 379 22.27 11.51 27.15
CA ASN A 379 21.50 12.21 26.15
C ASN A 379 22.21 12.05 24.81
N ARG A 380 21.50 11.57 23.83
CA ARG A 380 22.02 11.38 22.47
C ARG A 380 21.16 12.17 21.51
N TYR A 381 21.81 12.91 20.62
CA TYR A 381 21.17 13.68 19.57
C TYR A 381 21.77 13.25 18.24
N ASP A 382 20.95 12.72 17.37
CA ASP A 382 21.37 12.29 16.04
C ASP A 382 20.68 13.16 14.98
N ASN A 383 21.45 13.62 14.02
CA ASN A 383 20.97 14.27 12.82
C ASN A 383 21.56 13.53 11.62
N ARG A 384 20.72 12.85 10.85
CA ARG A 384 21.14 11.99 9.76
C ARG A 384 20.54 12.48 8.45
N PRO A 385 21.16 13.45 7.77
CA PRO A 385 20.80 13.76 6.41
C PRO A 385 21.30 12.66 5.47
N GLY A 386 20.47 12.26 4.52
CA GLY A 386 20.83 11.26 3.53
C GLY A 386 20.16 11.53 2.21
N SER A 387 20.88 11.30 1.12
CA SER A 387 20.33 11.33 -0.21
C SER A 387 20.84 10.13 -0.99
N SER A 388 19.97 9.49 -1.75
CA SER A 388 20.35 8.40 -2.63
C SER A 388 19.74 8.62 -4.01
N TYR A 389 20.47 8.21 -5.03
CA TYR A 389 19.94 8.16 -6.38
C TYR A 389 20.31 6.84 -7.07
N MET A 390 19.45 6.41 -7.96
CA MET A 390 19.66 5.25 -8.79
C MET A 390 19.18 5.54 -10.21
N TYR A 391 20.01 5.18 -11.17
CA TYR A 391 19.64 5.16 -12.58
C TYR A 391 19.94 3.77 -13.13
N ARG A 392 18.99 3.22 -13.86
CA ARG A 392 19.13 1.92 -14.51
C ARG A 392 18.56 2.02 -15.91
N ILE A 393 19.33 1.57 -16.89
CA ILE A 393 18.91 1.53 -18.28
C ILE A 393 19.10 0.09 -18.75
N ILE A 394 18.08 -0.45 -19.38
CA ILE A 394 18.12 -1.76 -20.01
C ILE A 394 17.79 -1.57 -21.49
N ALA A 395 18.66 -2.06 -22.35
CA ALA A 395 18.39 -2.16 -23.77
C ALA A 395 18.40 -3.63 -24.16
N ASP A 396 17.32 -4.11 -24.73
CA ASP A 396 17.18 -5.48 -25.20
C ASP A 396 16.85 -5.50 -26.70
N TYR A 397 17.59 -6.30 -27.43
CA TYR A 397 17.37 -6.49 -28.86
C TYR A 397 17.55 -7.96 -29.23
N PRO A 398 16.57 -8.60 -29.86
CA PRO A 398 16.71 -9.98 -30.32
C PRO A 398 17.66 -10.04 -31.52
N ILE A 399 18.77 -10.75 -31.39
CA ILE A 399 19.77 -10.91 -32.45
C ILE A 399 19.37 -12.04 -33.42
N ILE A 400 18.84 -13.15 -32.85
CA ILE A 400 18.45 -14.31 -33.65
C ILE A 400 17.09 -14.79 -33.09
N ASP A 401 16.16 -14.97 -34.01
CA ASP A 401 14.89 -15.61 -33.72
C ASP A 401 14.83 -16.98 -34.43
N ILE A 402 14.97 -18.05 -33.64
CA ILE A 402 14.95 -19.43 -34.15
C ILE A 402 13.52 -20.02 -34.04
N SER A 403 12.52 -19.20 -33.79
CA SER A 403 11.13 -19.66 -33.60
C SER A 403 10.52 -20.36 -34.83
N ARG A 404 11.11 -20.21 -36.01
CA ARG A 404 10.74 -20.97 -37.23
C ARG A 404 11.19 -22.44 -37.23
N MET A 405 12.15 -22.81 -36.40
CA MET A 405 12.50 -24.21 -36.16
C MET A 405 11.79 -24.65 -34.88
N ARG A 406 11.04 -25.71 -34.88
CA ARG A 406 10.17 -26.30 -33.83
C ARG A 406 10.69 -26.26 -32.35
N LYS A 407 11.76 -25.55 -32.05
CA LYS A 407 12.26 -25.22 -30.70
C LYS A 407 12.38 -23.71 -30.63
N ILE A 408 11.60 -23.11 -29.75
CA ILE A 408 11.61 -21.67 -29.46
C ILE A 408 12.93 -21.35 -28.74
N SER A 409 13.91 -20.86 -29.46
CA SER A 409 15.15 -20.30 -28.89
C SER A 409 15.31 -18.90 -29.39
N LYS A 410 15.35 -17.95 -28.47
CA LYS A 410 15.54 -16.53 -28.74
C LYS A 410 16.88 -16.11 -28.15
N LEU A 411 17.83 -15.68 -28.98
CA LEU A 411 19.05 -15.06 -28.52
C LEU A 411 18.82 -13.54 -28.48
N SER A 412 18.92 -12.94 -27.31
CA SER A 412 18.80 -11.50 -27.14
C SER A 412 20.08 -10.93 -26.53
N PHE A 413 20.39 -9.71 -26.89
CA PHE A 413 21.41 -8.92 -26.23
C PHE A 413 20.74 -8.00 -25.21
N THR A 414 21.20 -8.05 -23.96
CA THR A 414 20.72 -7.18 -22.88
C THR A 414 21.92 -6.41 -22.32
N TYR A 415 21.81 -5.09 -22.32
CA TYR A 415 22.77 -4.20 -21.68
C TYR A 415 22.08 -3.48 -20.51
N GLU A 416 22.61 -3.65 -19.30
CA GLU A 416 22.00 -3.18 -18.07
C GLU A 416 23.02 -2.41 -17.18
N PRO A 417 23.38 -1.18 -17.50
CA PRO A 417 24.16 -0.35 -16.59
C PRO A 417 23.27 0.15 -15.44
N THR A 418 23.75 -0.01 -14.22
CA THR A 418 23.08 0.51 -13.03
C THR A 418 24.07 1.40 -12.28
N LEU A 419 23.70 2.65 -12.07
CA LEU A 419 24.44 3.59 -11.23
C LEU A 419 23.65 3.83 -9.94
N LYS A 420 24.27 3.53 -8.80
CA LYS A 420 23.75 3.82 -7.47
C LYS A 420 24.77 4.66 -6.72
N SER A 421 24.30 5.70 -6.06
CA SER A 421 25.10 6.46 -5.12
C SER A 421 24.23 6.91 -3.96
N GLY A 422 24.82 7.01 -2.78
CA GLY A 422 24.18 7.55 -1.60
C GLY A 422 25.19 8.33 -0.78
N ILE A 423 24.77 9.47 -0.28
CA ILE A 423 25.52 10.26 0.69
C ILE A 423 24.74 10.19 1.99
N PHE A 424 25.38 9.62 3.00
CA PHE A 424 24.83 9.52 4.36
C PHE A 424 25.82 10.18 5.29
N GLU A 425 25.39 11.23 5.94
CA GLU A 425 26.15 11.89 6.99
C GLU A 425 25.47 11.59 8.34
N ILE A 426 26.25 11.08 9.29
CA ILE A 426 25.76 10.82 10.64
C ILE A 426 26.50 11.78 11.56
N GLN A 427 25.75 12.70 12.17
CA GLN A 427 26.23 13.55 13.24
C GLN A 427 25.58 13.11 14.55
N SER A 428 26.38 12.61 15.48
CA SER A 428 25.93 12.10 16.76
C SER A 428 26.71 12.73 17.89
N ASP A 429 26.00 13.43 18.75
CA ASP A 429 26.57 14.04 19.96
C ASP A 429 26.09 13.28 21.19
N LEU A 430 27.04 12.73 21.95
CA LEU A 430 26.77 12.02 23.19
C LEU A 430 27.19 12.91 24.38
N TYR A 431 26.22 13.32 25.18
CA TYR A 431 26.48 14.06 26.43
C TYR A 431 26.28 13.15 27.62
N GLY A 432 27.40 12.89 28.34
CA GLY A 432 27.36 12.21 29.63
C GLY A 432 27.31 13.25 30.76
N TYR A 433 26.40 13.10 31.70
CA TYR A 433 26.47 13.81 32.97
C TYR A 433 27.14 12.89 33.99
N SER A 434 28.41 13.21 34.36
CA SER A 434 28.99 12.79 35.65
C SER A 434 28.39 13.70 36.71
N GLY A 435 27.45 13.17 37.50
CA GLY A 435 26.89 13.84 38.67
C GLY A 435 27.71 13.53 39.89
#